data_91aacd660034e304507a281ee4eaf280
#
_entry.id   91aacd660034e304507a281ee4eaf280
#
_cell.length_a   1.000
_cell.length_b   1.000
_cell.length_c   1.000
_cell.angle_alpha   90.00
_cell.angle_beta   90.00
_cell.angle_gamma   90.00
#
_symmetry.space_group_name_H-M   'P 1'
#
loop_
_entity.id
_entity.type
_entity.pdbx_description
1 polymer ?
#
loop_
_entity_poly.entity_id
_entity_poly.type
_entity_poly.pdbx_seq_one_letter_code
_entity_poly.pdbx_strand_id
1 'polypeptide(L)'
;MLPLVPDRTCGGCTECCRAIPLSLPELSKPTGKLCAYAVEDGGCSVHAIRPEACRTWHCLWRVVDLPESWRPDRSGVILRPDGLIEGRITLHIERPNEFLGGDGFFLAVSQWMADGLHIAVSVPGPVGTFPAIADATEYLRPPVEASDPAEFLARLLRLLDSLSRHDFEADGLAEHYAVK
;
A
#
# COMPACT_ATOMS: atom_id res chain seq x y z
N MET A 1 -15.75 7.02 7.91
CA MET A 1 -14.47 7.45 7.29
C MET A 1 -13.61 8.04 8.40
N LEU A 2 -12.38 7.61 8.56
CA LEU A 2 -11.45 8.16 9.56
C LEU A 2 -11.12 9.62 9.19
N PRO A 3 -10.99 10.53 10.17
CA PRO A 3 -10.59 11.91 9.92
C PRO A 3 -9.17 11.97 9.34
N LEU A 4 -8.93 12.94 8.48
CA LEU A 4 -7.56 13.18 7.97
C LEU A 4 -6.71 13.83 9.06
N VAL A 5 -5.42 13.48 9.10
CA VAL A 5 -4.45 14.21 9.93
C VAL A 5 -4.37 15.65 9.41
N PRO A 6 -4.55 16.66 10.26
CA PRO A 6 -4.48 18.08 9.86
C PRO A 6 -3.18 18.40 9.10
N ASP A 7 -3.27 19.31 8.13
CA ASP A 7 -2.15 19.81 7.32
C ASP A 7 -1.37 18.76 6.52
N ARG A 8 -1.73 17.49 6.59
CA ARG A 8 -1.11 16.42 5.82
C ARG A 8 -1.77 16.28 4.45
N THR A 9 -0.99 16.40 3.40
CA THR A 9 -1.45 16.29 1.99
C THR A 9 -0.65 15.21 1.26
N CYS A 10 -1.20 14.67 0.15
CA CYS A 10 -0.44 13.75 -0.71
C CYS A 10 0.80 14.45 -1.30
N GLY A 11 0.73 15.76 -1.53
CA GLY A 11 1.83 16.50 -2.16
C GLY A 11 2.26 15.85 -3.47
N GLY A 12 3.54 15.56 -3.60
CA GLY A 12 4.13 14.88 -4.75
C GLY A 12 3.97 13.34 -4.77
N CYS A 13 3.42 12.74 -3.71
CA CYS A 13 3.25 11.29 -3.66
C CYS A 13 2.22 10.79 -4.67
N THR A 14 2.60 9.85 -5.54
CA THR A 14 1.74 9.24 -6.56
C THR A 14 1.67 7.71 -6.47
N GLU A 15 2.12 7.10 -5.38
CA GLU A 15 2.18 5.65 -5.25
C GLU A 15 0.79 4.99 -5.36
N CYS A 16 -0.23 5.52 -4.70
CA CYS A 16 -1.60 5.01 -4.88
C CYS A 16 -2.14 5.28 -6.29
N CYS A 17 -1.68 6.34 -6.97
CA CYS A 17 -2.04 6.62 -8.37
C CYS A 17 -1.45 5.58 -9.34
N ARG A 18 -0.43 4.85 -8.91
CA ARG A 18 0.14 3.71 -9.64
C ARG A 18 -0.51 2.40 -9.21
N ALA A 19 -0.48 2.09 -7.93
CA ALA A 19 -0.81 0.78 -7.39
C ALA A 19 -2.30 0.40 -7.53
N ILE A 20 -3.22 1.36 -7.38
CA ILE A 20 -4.65 1.06 -7.28
C ILE A 20 -5.30 1.09 -8.66
N PRO A 21 -6.03 0.02 -9.07
CA PRO A 21 -6.82 0.04 -10.29
C PRO A 21 -8.01 0.98 -10.15
N LEU A 22 -8.45 1.56 -11.25
CA LEU A 22 -9.65 2.38 -11.31
C LEU A 22 -10.52 1.92 -12.46
N SER A 23 -11.81 1.74 -12.20
CA SER A 23 -12.83 1.40 -13.21
C SER A 23 -13.99 2.39 -13.06
N LEU A 24 -13.79 3.61 -13.56
CA LEU A 24 -14.75 4.69 -13.52
C LEU A 24 -15.10 5.10 -14.96
N PRO A 25 -16.33 5.60 -15.23
CA PRO A 25 -16.71 6.07 -16.56
C PRO A 25 -15.73 7.12 -17.12
N GLU A 26 -15.25 8.03 -16.26
CA GLU A 26 -14.35 9.13 -16.61
C GLU A 26 -12.87 8.76 -16.53
N LEU A 27 -12.52 7.68 -15.84
CA LEU A 27 -11.12 7.28 -15.63
C LEU A 27 -11.02 5.78 -15.39
N SER A 28 -10.51 5.06 -16.35
CA SER A 28 -10.16 3.65 -16.19
C SER A 28 -8.64 3.49 -16.27
N LYS A 29 -8.05 2.72 -15.36
CA LYS A 29 -6.64 2.34 -15.40
C LYS A 29 -6.40 1.01 -14.72
N PRO A 30 -5.54 0.16 -15.28
CA PRO A 30 -5.16 -1.10 -14.64
C PRO A 30 -4.24 -0.88 -13.44
N THR A 31 -4.11 -1.91 -12.61
CA THR A 31 -3.13 -2.01 -11.53
C THR A 31 -1.72 -1.81 -12.05
N GLY A 32 -0.87 -1.13 -11.29
CA GLY A 32 0.53 -0.90 -11.64
C GLY A 32 0.77 0.17 -12.71
N LYS A 33 -0.28 0.63 -13.42
CA LYS A 33 -0.19 1.73 -14.38
C LYS A 33 -0.31 3.07 -13.68
N LEU A 34 0.61 4.01 -13.95
CA LEU A 34 0.48 5.37 -13.44
C LEU A 34 -0.77 6.04 -14.04
N CYS A 35 -1.52 6.76 -13.19
CA CYS A 35 -2.70 7.52 -13.61
C CYS A 35 -2.33 8.58 -14.66
N ALA A 36 -3.19 8.76 -15.66
CA ALA A 36 -2.99 9.75 -16.71
C ALA A 36 -2.96 11.21 -16.20
N TYR A 37 -3.52 11.45 -15.01
CA TYR A 37 -3.50 12.77 -14.37
C TYR A 37 -2.32 12.97 -13.40
N ALA A 38 -1.46 11.96 -13.22
CA ALA A 38 -0.20 12.14 -12.49
C ALA A 38 0.75 13.01 -13.31
N VAL A 39 1.45 13.92 -12.63
CA VAL A 39 2.43 14.81 -13.27
C VAL A 39 3.85 14.33 -12.98
N GLU A 40 4.80 14.67 -13.85
CA GLU A 40 6.18 14.17 -13.82
C GLU A 40 6.89 14.52 -12.51
N ASP A 41 6.66 15.72 -11.99
CA ASP A 41 7.25 16.20 -10.73
C ASP A 41 6.48 15.73 -9.47
N GLY A 42 5.58 14.79 -9.65
CA GLY A 42 4.72 14.25 -8.60
C GLY A 42 3.43 15.04 -8.40
N GLY A 43 2.42 14.36 -7.85
CA GLY A 43 1.10 14.93 -7.62
C GLY A 43 0.09 14.64 -8.72
N CYS A 44 -1.00 15.39 -8.73
CA CYS A 44 -2.15 15.17 -9.61
C CYS A 44 -2.60 16.50 -10.23
N SER A 45 -2.62 16.58 -11.57
CA SER A 45 -3.03 17.78 -12.32
C SER A 45 -4.49 18.18 -12.09
N VAL A 46 -5.34 17.24 -11.72
CA VAL A 46 -6.77 17.44 -11.43
C VAL A 46 -7.11 17.31 -9.95
N HIS A 47 -6.13 17.49 -9.05
CA HIS A 47 -6.31 17.19 -7.61
C HIS A 47 -7.54 17.84 -6.99
N ALA A 48 -7.87 19.09 -7.36
CA ALA A 48 -9.04 19.81 -6.83
C ALA A 48 -10.38 19.22 -7.27
N ILE A 49 -10.42 18.63 -8.47
CA ILE A 49 -11.63 18.10 -9.12
C ILE A 49 -11.52 16.58 -9.38
N ARG A 50 -10.59 15.91 -8.71
CA ARG A 50 -10.36 14.47 -8.91
C ARG A 50 -11.62 13.65 -8.65
N PRO A 51 -11.77 12.47 -9.31
CA PRO A 51 -12.90 11.56 -9.11
C PRO A 51 -13.19 11.27 -7.64
N GLU A 52 -14.45 10.98 -7.33
CA GLU A 52 -14.88 10.72 -5.95
C GLU A 52 -14.10 9.57 -5.31
N ALA A 53 -13.84 8.50 -6.04
CA ALA A 53 -13.02 7.40 -5.57
C ALA A 53 -11.63 7.85 -5.08
N CYS A 54 -11.01 8.84 -5.74
CA CYS A 54 -9.74 9.42 -5.32
C CYS A 54 -9.88 10.43 -4.16
N ARG A 55 -11.10 10.93 -3.88
CA ARG A 55 -11.37 11.84 -2.77
C ARG A 55 -11.72 11.11 -1.48
N THR A 56 -12.32 9.94 -1.61
CA THR A 56 -12.82 9.16 -0.49
C THR A 56 -11.84 8.08 -0.02
N TRP A 57 -10.97 7.60 -0.92
CA TRP A 57 -9.95 6.65 -0.54
C TRP A 57 -8.65 7.35 -0.09
N HIS A 58 -8.14 6.97 1.06
CA HIS A 58 -6.88 7.47 1.60
C HIS A 58 -6.02 6.32 2.11
N CYS A 59 -4.71 6.36 1.83
CA CYS A 59 -3.77 5.50 2.53
C CYS A 59 -3.73 5.89 4.02
N LEU A 60 -3.40 4.92 4.90
CA LEU A 60 -3.42 5.16 6.34
C LEU A 60 -2.45 6.26 6.78
N TRP A 61 -1.37 6.53 6.05
CA TRP A 61 -0.49 7.65 6.34
C TRP A 61 -1.23 9.01 6.37
N ARG A 62 -2.34 9.14 5.62
CA ARG A 62 -3.17 10.35 5.62
C ARG A 62 -4.12 10.45 6.81
N VAL A 63 -4.44 9.35 7.47
CA VAL A 63 -5.48 9.25 8.51
C VAL A 63 -4.95 8.80 9.86
N VAL A 64 -3.73 8.27 9.92
CA VAL A 64 -3.05 7.88 11.15
C VAL A 64 -1.83 8.77 11.34
N ASP A 65 -1.56 9.21 12.56
CA ASP A 65 -0.41 10.06 12.84
C ASP A 65 0.89 9.23 12.86
N LEU A 66 1.43 9.02 11.67
CA LEU A 66 2.70 8.33 11.42
C LEU A 66 3.77 9.35 11.04
N PRO A 67 5.05 9.07 11.29
CA PRO A 67 6.16 9.91 10.81
C PRO A 67 6.14 10.14 9.30
N GLU A 68 6.73 11.23 8.84
CA GLU A 68 6.82 11.56 7.41
C GLU A 68 7.58 10.49 6.61
N SER A 69 8.49 9.74 7.24
CA SER A 69 9.18 8.59 6.63
C SER A 69 8.25 7.47 6.16
N TRP A 70 7.02 7.41 6.71
CA TRP A 70 5.99 6.45 6.30
C TRP A 70 5.21 6.88 5.05
N ARG A 71 5.43 8.10 4.53
CA ARG A 71 4.80 8.52 3.29
C ARG A 71 5.19 7.54 2.17
N PRO A 72 4.23 7.02 1.39
CA PRO A 72 4.49 5.87 0.50
C PRO A 72 5.61 6.07 -0.51
N ASP A 73 5.82 7.28 -1.02
CA ASP A 73 6.91 7.60 -1.94
C ASP A 73 8.31 7.54 -1.28
N ARG A 74 8.37 7.65 0.06
CA ARG A 74 9.60 7.52 0.87
C ARG A 74 9.80 6.11 1.38
N SER A 75 8.76 5.56 1.99
CA SER A 75 8.81 4.22 2.60
C SER A 75 8.81 3.08 1.58
N GLY A 76 8.24 3.29 0.39
CA GLY A 76 7.92 2.19 -0.55
C GLY A 76 6.75 1.32 -0.10
N VAL A 77 6.02 1.74 0.94
CA VAL A 77 4.90 0.98 1.53
C VAL A 77 3.63 1.81 1.49
N ILE A 78 2.58 1.29 0.87
CA ILE A 78 1.23 1.85 0.95
C ILE A 78 0.48 1.12 2.05
N LEU A 79 0.20 1.80 3.14
CA LEU A 79 -0.66 1.28 4.20
C LEU A 79 -2.12 1.40 3.76
N ARG A 80 -2.79 0.27 3.61
CA ARG A 80 -4.18 0.22 3.16
C ARG A 80 -5.09 -0.22 4.30
N PRO A 81 -6.19 0.51 4.58
CA PRO A 81 -7.25 -0.05 5.41
C PRO A 81 -7.92 -1.17 4.61
N ASP A 82 -8.08 -2.34 5.20
CA ASP A 82 -8.84 -3.39 4.55
C ASP A 82 -10.33 -3.18 4.78
N GLY A 83 -11.00 -2.64 3.79
CA GLY A 83 -12.43 -2.35 3.85
C GLY A 83 -13.33 -3.60 3.93
N LEU A 84 -12.79 -4.79 3.71
CA LEU A 84 -13.53 -6.05 3.73
C LEU A 84 -13.38 -6.80 5.07
N ILE A 85 -12.28 -6.56 5.80
CA ILE A 85 -11.99 -7.22 7.08
C ILE A 85 -11.70 -6.15 8.12
N GLU A 86 -12.64 -5.96 9.06
CA GLU A 86 -12.45 -5.03 10.17
C GLU A 86 -11.23 -5.43 11.01
N GLY A 87 -10.44 -4.45 11.41
CA GLY A 87 -9.24 -4.69 12.23
C GLY A 87 -8.02 -5.21 11.47
N ARG A 88 -7.99 -5.12 10.13
CA ARG A 88 -6.83 -5.51 9.32
C ARG A 88 -6.16 -4.31 8.66
N ILE A 89 -4.82 -4.29 8.70
CA ILE A 89 -3.97 -3.38 7.96
C ILE A 89 -3.24 -4.19 6.87
N THR A 90 -3.33 -3.74 5.63
CA THR A 90 -2.55 -4.30 4.53
C THR A 90 -1.32 -3.43 4.28
N LEU A 91 -0.14 -4.02 4.42
CA LEU A 91 1.15 -3.47 4.04
C LEU A 91 1.37 -3.80 2.56
N HIS A 92 1.00 -2.90 1.66
CA HIS A 92 1.29 -3.07 0.23
C HIS A 92 2.69 -2.55 -0.05
N ILE A 93 3.63 -3.46 -0.26
CA ILE A 93 5.06 -3.16 -0.38
C ILE A 93 5.41 -3.08 -1.86
N GLU A 94 5.48 -1.84 -2.36
CA GLU A 94 5.84 -1.53 -3.75
C GLU A 94 7.32 -1.80 -4.02
N ARG A 95 8.17 -1.49 -3.04
CA ARG A 95 9.62 -1.63 -3.15
C ARG A 95 10.20 -2.06 -1.81
N PRO A 96 10.70 -3.28 -1.68
CA PRO A 96 11.55 -3.64 -0.54
C PRO A 96 12.78 -2.73 -0.51
N ASN A 97 13.02 -2.08 0.62
CA ASN A 97 14.14 -1.16 0.83
C ASN A 97 14.56 -1.14 2.30
N GLU A 98 15.52 -0.30 2.65
CA GLU A 98 16.05 -0.16 4.01
C GLU A 98 15.00 0.23 5.07
N PHE A 99 13.88 0.86 4.66
CA PHE A 99 12.81 1.23 5.57
C PHE A 99 12.21 0.03 6.30
N LEU A 100 12.11 -1.13 5.62
CA LEU A 100 11.57 -2.36 6.21
C LEU A 100 12.46 -2.94 7.31
N GLY A 101 13.78 -2.66 7.25
CA GLY A 101 14.75 -3.07 8.27
C GLY A 101 14.92 -2.05 9.41
N GLY A 102 14.24 -0.92 9.34
CA GLY A 102 14.33 0.12 10.37
C GLY A 102 13.51 -0.24 11.62
N ASP A 103 14.04 0.12 12.79
CA ASP A 103 13.37 -0.10 14.08
C ASP A 103 11.94 0.48 14.11
N GLY A 104 11.72 1.63 13.48
CA GLY A 104 10.42 2.27 13.42
C GLY A 104 9.36 1.46 12.68
N PHE A 105 9.75 0.68 11.67
CA PHE A 105 8.84 -0.22 10.96
C PHE A 105 8.46 -1.41 11.85
N PHE A 106 9.45 -2.09 12.43
CA PHE A 106 9.22 -3.21 13.34
C PHE A 106 8.35 -2.81 14.53
N LEU A 107 8.66 -1.69 15.20
CA LEU A 107 7.91 -1.20 16.35
C LEU A 107 6.45 -0.87 16.00
N ALA A 108 6.20 -0.22 14.87
CA ALA A 108 4.85 0.11 14.46
C ALA A 108 4.01 -1.15 14.17
N VAL A 109 4.56 -2.12 13.43
CA VAL A 109 3.87 -3.38 13.14
C VAL A 109 3.61 -4.16 14.43
N SER A 110 4.60 -4.22 15.33
CA SER A 110 4.47 -4.87 16.64
C SER A 110 3.37 -4.23 17.48
N GLN A 111 3.29 -2.90 17.49
CA GLN A 111 2.24 -2.20 18.23
C GLN A 111 0.86 -2.48 17.64
N TRP A 112 0.69 -2.44 16.32
CA TRP A 112 -0.59 -2.78 15.69
C TRP A 112 -1.05 -4.20 15.99
N MET A 113 -0.13 -5.15 16.00
CA MET A 113 -0.44 -6.53 16.40
C MET A 113 -0.80 -6.65 17.88
N ALA A 114 -0.13 -5.89 18.74
CA ALA A 114 -0.45 -5.82 20.17
C ALA A 114 -1.84 -5.18 20.43
N ASP A 115 -2.23 -4.22 19.60
CA ASP A 115 -3.56 -3.59 19.61
C ASP A 115 -4.66 -4.50 19.00
N GLY A 116 -4.30 -5.73 18.61
CA GLY A 116 -5.24 -6.72 18.09
C GLY A 116 -5.52 -6.59 16.58
N LEU A 117 -4.73 -5.79 15.85
CA LEU A 117 -4.89 -5.67 14.41
C LEU A 117 -4.22 -6.85 13.69
N HIS A 118 -4.88 -7.32 12.65
CA HIS A 118 -4.31 -8.30 11.72
C HIS A 118 -3.43 -7.60 10.68
N ILE A 119 -2.33 -8.25 10.32
CA ILE A 119 -1.38 -7.76 9.32
C ILE A 119 -1.48 -8.60 8.07
N ALA A 120 -1.83 -8.00 6.96
CA ALA A 120 -1.67 -8.59 5.64
C ALA A 120 -0.48 -7.96 4.93
N VAL A 121 0.23 -8.74 4.15
CA VAL A 121 1.32 -8.29 3.28
C VAL A 121 0.90 -8.49 1.84
N SER A 122 1.16 -7.48 1.03
CA SER A 122 0.82 -7.49 -0.40
C SER A 122 1.99 -6.98 -1.23
N VAL A 123 2.18 -7.56 -2.40
CA VAL A 123 3.19 -7.14 -3.38
C VAL A 123 2.55 -6.86 -4.73
N PRO A 124 3.05 -5.88 -5.50
CA PRO A 124 2.57 -5.65 -6.85
C PRO A 124 2.89 -6.84 -7.76
N GLY A 125 1.97 -7.10 -8.68
CA GLY A 125 2.22 -7.98 -9.82
C GLY A 125 2.62 -7.19 -11.08
N PRO A 126 2.71 -7.85 -12.22
CA PRO A 126 2.81 -7.21 -13.52
C PRO A 126 1.68 -6.19 -13.73
N VAL A 127 1.91 -5.19 -14.59
CA VAL A 127 0.88 -4.21 -14.92
C VAL A 127 -0.38 -4.91 -15.46
N GLY A 128 -1.54 -4.58 -14.90
CA GLY A 128 -2.82 -5.17 -15.29
C GLY A 128 -3.16 -6.46 -14.56
N THR A 129 -2.47 -6.75 -13.45
CA THR A 129 -2.83 -7.88 -12.58
C THR A 129 -3.16 -7.41 -11.18
N PHE A 130 -4.00 -8.17 -10.47
CA PHE A 130 -4.19 -7.93 -9.04
C PHE A 130 -2.90 -8.19 -8.25
N PRO A 131 -2.63 -7.45 -7.17
CA PRO A 131 -1.50 -7.71 -6.31
C PRO A 131 -1.68 -9.05 -5.58
N ALA A 132 -0.58 -9.80 -5.38
CA ALA A 132 -0.60 -10.92 -4.46
C ALA A 132 -0.73 -10.42 -3.02
N ILE A 133 -1.51 -11.11 -2.20
CA ILE A 133 -1.77 -10.77 -0.80
C ILE A 133 -1.83 -12.02 0.06
N ALA A 134 -1.25 -11.96 1.25
CA ALA A 134 -1.37 -12.99 2.27
C ALA A 134 -1.61 -12.38 3.66
N ASP A 135 -2.37 -13.07 4.50
CA ASP A 135 -2.38 -12.80 5.93
C ASP A 135 -1.03 -13.22 6.51
N ALA A 136 -0.36 -12.29 7.17
CA ALA A 136 0.96 -12.48 7.73
C ALA A 136 0.95 -12.49 9.27
N THR A 137 -0.21 -12.30 9.89
CA THR A 137 -0.34 -12.11 11.34
C THR A 137 0.34 -13.23 12.12
N GLU A 138 -0.09 -14.47 11.91
CA GLU A 138 0.46 -15.60 12.65
C GLU A 138 1.91 -15.93 12.25
N TYR A 139 2.28 -15.65 11.00
CA TYR A 139 3.64 -15.86 10.53
C TYR A 139 4.66 -14.89 11.14
N LEU A 140 4.24 -13.63 11.37
CA LEU A 140 5.08 -12.60 11.96
C LEU A 140 4.98 -12.53 13.50
N ARG A 141 4.00 -13.20 14.12
CA ARG A 141 3.78 -13.19 15.57
C ARG A 141 5.00 -13.64 16.39
N PRO A 142 5.66 -14.78 16.10
CA PRO A 142 6.76 -15.25 16.94
C PRO A 142 7.92 -14.25 17.07
N PRO A 143 8.46 -13.63 16.01
CA PRO A 143 9.50 -12.61 16.18
C PRO A 143 9.02 -11.33 16.85
N VAL A 144 7.73 -10.95 16.71
CA VAL A 144 7.15 -9.82 17.43
C VAL A 144 7.12 -10.08 18.93
N GLU A 145 6.61 -11.25 19.35
CA GLU A 145 6.57 -11.65 20.76
C GLU A 145 7.96 -11.80 21.38
N ALA A 146 8.94 -12.26 20.59
CA ALA A 146 10.34 -12.35 20.99
C ALA A 146 11.09 -11.02 20.97
N SER A 147 10.48 -9.96 20.47
CA SER A 147 11.13 -8.65 20.21
C SER A 147 12.39 -8.80 19.37
N ASP A 148 12.33 -9.62 18.31
CA ASP A 148 13.43 -9.92 17.39
C ASP A 148 13.22 -9.28 16.01
N PRO A 149 13.70 -8.03 15.80
CA PRO A 149 13.55 -7.33 14.53
C PRO A 149 14.31 -8.00 13.37
N ALA A 150 15.38 -8.72 13.65
CA ALA A 150 16.17 -9.38 12.61
C ALA A 150 15.42 -10.60 12.03
N GLU A 151 14.85 -11.45 12.89
CA GLU A 151 14.02 -12.58 12.43
C GLU A 151 12.70 -12.08 11.82
N PHE A 152 12.13 -10.98 12.35
CA PHE A 152 10.96 -10.34 11.75
C PHE A 152 11.25 -9.94 10.29
N LEU A 153 12.32 -9.21 10.05
CA LEU A 153 12.73 -8.79 8.70
C LEU A 153 13.00 -10.00 7.80
N ALA A 154 13.71 -11.01 8.32
CA ALA A 154 14.00 -12.22 7.57
C ALA A 154 12.73 -12.95 7.13
N ARG A 155 11.72 -13.08 8.01
CA ARG A 155 10.42 -13.65 7.67
C ARG A 155 9.67 -12.79 6.66
N LEU A 156 9.63 -11.48 6.86
CA LEU A 156 8.98 -10.56 5.94
C LEU A 156 9.57 -10.70 4.52
N LEU A 157 10.90 -10.68 4.39
CA LEU A 157 11.57 -10.83 3.08
C LEU A 157 11.29 -12.19 2.42
N ARG A 158 11.25 -13.29 3.20
CA ARG A 158 10.86 -14.61 2.68
C ARG A 158 9.40 -14.61 2.18
N LEU A 159 8.50 -13.94 2.89
CA LEU A 159 7.11 -13.82 2.47
C LEU A 159 6.99 -12.99 1.18
N LEU A 160 7.70 -11.88 1.09
CA LEU A 160 7.72 -11.03 -0.12
C LEU A 160 8.24 -11.81 -1.34
N ASP A 161 9.33 -12.56 -1.18
CA ASP A 161 9.87 -13.45 -2.23
C ASP A 161 8.86 -14.50 -2.66
N SER A 162 8.16 -15.13 -1.72
CA SER A 162 7.10 -16.10 -2.01
C SER A 162 5.94 -15.48 -2.78
N LEU A 163 5.46 -14.31 -2.34
CA LEU A 163 4.36 -13.61 -2.99
C LEU A 163 4.75 -13.10 -4.39
N SER A 164 6.00 -12.70 -4.60
CA SER A 164 6.48 -12.24 -5.91
C SER A 164 6.53 -13.33 -6.99
N ARG A 165 6.48 -14.59 -6.58
CA ARG A 165 6.44 -15.78 -7.47
C ARG A 165 5.04 -16.35 -7.66
N HIS A 166 4.04 -15.68 -7.11
CA HIS A 166 2.65 -16.11 -7.23
C HIS A 166 2.16 -15.95 -8.68
N ASP A 167 1.22 -16.81 -9.10
CA ASP A 167 0.51 -16.61 -10.36
C ASP A 167 -0.49 -15.47 -10.22
N PHE A 168 -0.19 -14.34 -10.87
CA PHE A 168 -1.00 -13.13 -10.77
C PHE A 168 -2.21 -13.19 -11.69
N GLU A 169 -3.39 -12.94 -11.14
CA GLU A 169 -4.63 -12.86 -11.90
C GLU A 169 -4.76 -11.49 -12.59
N ALA A 170 -5.23 -11.48 -13.85
CA ALA A 170 -5.51 -10.25 -14.58
C ALA A 170 -6.64 -9.44 -13.91
N ASP A 171 -6.49 -8.12 -13.82
CA ASP A 171 -7.50 -7.22 -13.26
C ASP A 171 -8.64 -6.87 -14.25
N GLY A 172 -8.54 -7.36 -15.49
CA GLY A 172 -9.53 -7.14 -16.53
C GLY A 172 -9.58 -5.72 -17.10
N LEU A 173 -8.72 -4.82 -16.64
CA LEU A 173 -8.71 -3.41 -17.05
C LEU A 173 -7.63 -3.10 -18.10
N ALA A 174 -6.64 -3.96 -18.25
CA ALA A 174 -5.53 -3.74 -19.20
C ALA A 174 -6.02 -3.69 -20.66
N GLU A 175 -7.03 -4.46 -21.01
CA GLU A 175 -7.60 -4.53 -22.37
C GLU A 175 -8.36 -3.25 -22.76
N HIS A 176 -8.84 -2.48 -21.78
CA HIS A 176 -9.60 -1.24 -21.99
C HIS A 176 -8.73 0.02 -21.96
N TYR A 177 -7.46 -0.13 -21.68
CA TYR A 177 -6.51 0.97 -21.58
C TYR A 177 -5.77 1.22 -22.90
N ALA A 178 -6.49 1.18 -24.02
CA ALA A 178 -5.98 1.74 -25.28
C ALA A 178 -6.02 3.27 -25.13
N VAL A 179 -4.85 3.89 -25.11
CA VAL A 179 -4.71 5.35 -25.17
C VAL A 179 -5.41 5.82 -26.47
N LYS A 180 -6.50 6.58 -26.30
CA LYS A 180 -7.08 7.36 -27.41
C LYS A 180 -6.31 8.64 -27.58
#